data_f9f5825f6c428639d3ed343c862c137c
#
_entry.id   f9f5825f6c428639d3ed343c862c137c
#
_cell.length_a   1.000
_cell.length_b   1.000
_cell.length_c   1.000
_cell.angle_alpha   90.00
_cell.angle_beta   90.00
_cell.angle_gamma   90.00
#
_symmetry.space_group_name_H-M   'P 1'
#
loop_
_entity.id
_entity.type
_entity.pdbx_description
1 polymer ?
#
loop_
_entity_poly.entity_id
_entity_poly.type
_entity_poly.pdbx_seq_one_letter_code
_entity_poly.pdbx_strand_id
1 'polypeptide(L)'
;PPALPPEREHASALALLAMLQREGRLVDFLQENVAAFSDAEVGAACRTVHEGCRKVMGQYFTLQAVLPQSEGDQVTVPVSFDAQRIRLIGNVTGQPPHTGTLRHHGWVTSEVKFPVVSPAMDPRVLAPAEVELA
;
A
#
# COMPACT_ATOMS: atom_id res chain seq x y z
N PRO A 1 -29.48 2.67 -3.78
CA PRO A 1 -29.32 1.73 -2.67
C PRO A 1 -29.10 2.47 -1.35
N PRO A 2 -29.52 1.90 -0.23
CA PRO A 2 -29.30 2.55 1.07
C PRO A 2 -27.81 2.63 1.39
N ALA A 3 -27.41 3.69 2.08
CA ALA A 3 -26.05 3.84 2.54
C ALA A 3 -25.74 2.79 3.62
N LEU A 4 -24.48 2.35 3.66
CA LEU A 4 -24.02 1.45 4.71
C LEU A 4 -24.00 2.20 6.05
N PRO A 5 -24.24 1.51 7.17
CA PRO A 5 -24.02 2.11 8.50
C PRO A 5 -22.58 2.65 8.61
N PRO A 6 -22.37 3.75 9.37
CA PRO A 6 -21.03 4.33 9.48
C PRO A 6 -19.93 3.35 9.87
N GLU A 7 -20.24 2.40 10.75
CA GLU A 7 -19.28 1.37 11.17
C GLU A 7 -18.97 0.35 10.09
N ARG A 8 -19.71 0.36 8.96
CA ARG A 8 -19.50 -0.55 7.82
C ARG A 8 -18.99 0.15 6.58
N GLU A 9 -19.05 1.46 6.55
CA GLU A 9 -18.73 2.24 5.36
C GLU A 9 -17.32 1.96 4.81
N HIS A 10 -16.37 1.72 5.70
CA HIS A 10 -14.97 1.52 5.33
C HIS A 10 -14.45 0.13 5.71
N ALA A 11 -15.34 -0.86 5.78
CA ALA A 11 -15.01 -2.18 6.32
C ALA A 11 -13.80 -2.82 5.64
N SER A 12 -13.71 -2.78 4.32
CA SER A 12 -12.58 -3.39 3.59
C SER A 12 -11.25 -2.68 3.88
N ALA A 13 -11.27 -1.34 3.92
CA ALA A 13 -10.06 -0.58 4.22
C ALA A 13 -9.59 -0.85 5.65
N LEU A 14 -10.51 -0.89 6.60
CA LEU A 14 -10.21 -1.18 8.00
C LEU A 14 -9.71 -2.63 8.18
N ALA A 15 -10.29 -3.57 7.44
CA ALA A 15 -9.84 -4.97 7.48
C ALA A 15 -8.40 -5.10 6.98
N LEU A 16 -8.03 -4.39 5.90
CA LEU A 16 -6.65 -4.39 5.42
C LEU A 16 -5.71 -3.82 6.49
N LEU A 17 -6.09 -2.70 7.09
CA LEU A 17 -5.29 -2.08 8.15
C LEU A 17 -5.13 -3.02 9.35
N ALA A 18 -6.19 -3.74 9.73
CA ALA A 18 -6.14 -4.74 10.81
C ALA A 18 -5.18 -5.88 10.48
N MET A 19 -5.15 -6.33 9.23
CA MET A 19 -4.21 -7.39 8.80
C MET A 19 -2.76 -6.91 8.84
N LEU A 20 -2.52 -5.67 8.41
CA LEU A 20 -1.18 -5.07 8.46
C LEU A 20 -0.71 -4.91 9.90
N GLN A 21 -1.61 -4.58 10.82
CA GLN A 21 -1.29 -4.54 12.24
C GLN A 21 -0.99 -5.95 12.79
N ARG A 22 -1.86 -6.92 12.49
CA ARG A 22 -1.71 -8.28 13.03
C ARG A 22 -0.43 -8.95 12.57
N GLU A 23 -0.10 -8.84 11.29
CA GLU A 23 1.07 -9.53 10.72
C GLU A 23 2.35 -8.71 10.79
N GLY A 24 2.24 -7.38 10.71
CA GLY A 24 3.42 -6.51 10.61
C GLY A 24 3.52 -5.45 11.69
N ARG A 25 2.58 -5.37 12.64
CA ARG A 25 2.60 -4.37 13.70
C ARG A 25 2.66 -2.93 13.16
N LEU A 26 2.05 -2.71 11.98
CA LEU A 26 2.17 -1.43 11.29
C LEU A 26 1.59 -0.27 12.09
N VAL A 27 0.41 -0.46 12.71
CA VAL A 27 -0.25 0.60 13.48
C VAL A 27 0.61 0.97 14.68
N ASP A 28 1.12 -0.03 15.41
CA ASP A 28 2.01 0.21 16.55
C ASP A 28 3.23 1.02 16.12
N PHE A 29 3.86 0.61 15.02
CA PHE A 29 5.06 1.27 14.52
C PHE A 29 4.80 2.74 14.16
N LEU A 30 3.68 3.01 13.48
CA LEU A 30 3.34 4.37 13.05
C LEU A 30 2.93 5.28 14.21
N GLN A 31 2.45 4.70 15.32
CA GLN A 31 2.08 5.47 16.51
C GLN A 31 3.28 5.75 17.42
N GLU A 32 4.42 5.08 17.21
CA GLU A 32 5.62 5.32 17.99
C GLU A 32 6.31 6.62 17.58
N ASN A 33 6.95 7.26 18.53
CA ASN A 33 7.85 8.39 18.26
C ASN A 33 9.24 7.85 17.93
N VAL A 34 9.47 7.55 16.65
CA VAL A 34 10.73 6.93 16.22
C VAL A 34 11.94 7.84 16.40
N ALA A 35 11.73 9.15 16.51
CA ALA A 35 12.83 10.09 16.75
C ALA A 35 13.54 9.85 18.09
N ALA A 36 12.87 9.20 19.04
CA ALA A 36 13.44 8.88 20.37
C ALA A 36 14.33 7.64 20.36
N PHE A 37 14.38 6.88 19.26
CA PHE A 37 15.11 5.62 19.16
C PHE A 37 16.34 5.76 18.27
N SER A 38 17.33 4.88 18.49
CA SER A 38 18.52 4.83 17.65
C SER A 38 18.19 4.29 16.24
N ASP A 39 19.05 4.59 15.27
CA ASP A 39 18.92 4.06 13.91
C ASP A 39 18.89 2.52 13.90
N ALA A 40 19.69 1.88 14.74
CA ALA A 40 19.73 0.44 14.85
C ALA A 40 18.40 -0.13 15.36
N GLU A 41 17.79 0.52 16.35
CA GLU A 41 16.49 0.11 16.89
C GLU A 41 15.38 0.30 15.86
N VAL A 42 15.38 1.44 15.18
CA VAL A 42 14.40 1.71 14.10
C VAL A 42 14.59 0.73 12.95
N GLY A 43 15.84 0.45 12.57
CA GLY A 43 16.15 -0.51 11.52
C GLY A 43 15.64 -1.92 11.82
N ALA A 44 15.82 -2.36 13.06
CA ALA A 44 15.32 -3.68 13.51
C ALA A 44 13.78 -3.73 13.45
N ALA A 45 13.12 -2.67 13.91
CA ALA A 45 11.66 -2.58 13.87
C ALA A 45 11.15 -2.55 12.41
N CYS A 46 11.82 -1.81 11.53
CA CYS A 46 11.46 -1.75 10.11
C CYS A 46 11.52 -3.11 9.43
N ARG A 47 12.49 -3.95 9.78
CA ARG A 47 12.59 -5.31 9.20
C ARG A 47 11.39 -6.15 9.58
N THR A 48 10.95 -6.09 10.82
CA THR A 48 9.76 -6.83 11.29
C THR A 48 8.50 -6.35 10.60
N VAL A 49 8.30 -5.03 10.54
CA VAL A 49 7.13 -4.43 9.88
C VAL A 49 7.13 -4.77 8.39
N HIS A 50 8.28 -4.63 7.73
CA HIS A 50 8.44 -4.94 6.31
C HIS A 50 8.06 -6.39 6.02
N GLU A 51 8.60 -7.34 6.78
CA GLU A 51 8.34 -8.76 6.57
C GLU A 51 6.85 -9.09 6.70
N GLY A 52 6.21 -8.63 7.78
CA GLY A 52 4.79 -8.90 8.02
C GLY A 52 3.86 -8.21 7.03
N CYS A 53 4.13 -6.95 6.72
CA CYS A 53 3.32 -6.19 5.76
C CYS A 53 3.48 -6.72 4.34
N ARG A 54 4.69 -7.12 3.97
CA ARG A 54 4.96 -7.72 2.66
C ARG A 54 4.17 -9.02 2.48
N LYS A 55 4.08 -9.83 3.53
CA LYS A 55 3.30 -11.06 3.53
C LYS A 55 1.83 -10.78 3.23
N VAL A 56 1.24 -9.77 3.91
CA VAL A 56 -0.15 -9.37 3.68
C VAL A 56 -0.36 -8.91 2.24
N MET A 57 0.52 -8.05 1.74
CA MET A 57 0.42 -7.55 0.37
C MET A 57 0.49 -8.68 -0.66
N GLY A 58 1.42 -9.62 -0.49
CA GLY A 58 1.57 -10.75 -1.41
C GLY A 58 0.44 -11.76 -1.34
N GLN A 59 -0.25 -11.85 -0.20
CA GLN A 59 -1.35 -12.78 -0.02
C GLN A 59 -2.64 -12.32 -0.72
N TYR A 60 -2.90 -11.02 -0.73
CA TYR A 60 -4.19 -10.49 -1.19
C TYR A 60 -4.11 -9.69 -2.49
N PHE A 61 -2.93 -9.31 -2.93
CA PHE A 61 -2.76 -8.48 -4.12
C PHE A 61 -1.69 -9.05 -5.03
N THR A 62 -1.93 -8.99 -6.33
CA THR A 62 -0.91 -9.28 -7.33
C THR A 62 -0.41 -7.95 -7.87
N LEU A 63 0.79 -7.55 -7.46
CA LEU A 63 1.37 -6.26 -7.82
C LEU A 63 2.29 -6.40 -9.02
N GLN A 64 2.15 -5.47 -9.97
CA GLN A 64 2.96 -5.42 -11.17
C GLN A 64 3.42 -4.00 -11.43
N ALA A 65 4.52 -3.87 -12.16
CA ALA A 65 4.94 -2.57 -12.66
C ALA A 65 3.95 -2.08 -13.73
N VAL A 66 3.67 -0.78 -13.75
CA VAL A 66 2.84 -0.19 -14.82
C VAL A 66 3.57 -0.28 -16.16
N LEU A 67 4.87 0.03 -16.18
CA LEU A 67 5.71 -0.11 -17.35
C LEU A 67 6.75 -1.21 -17.13
N PRO A 68 6.96 -2.10 -18.12
CA PRO A 68 7.83 -3.26 -17.95
C PRO A 68 9.32 -2.94 -18.00
N GLN A 69 9.70 -1.76 -18.49
CA GLN A 69 11.10 -1.38 -18.61
C GLN A 69 11.73 -1.15 -17.24
N SER A 70 13.04 -1.22 -17.19
CA SER A 70 13.82 -0.97 -15.99
C SER A 70 13.97 0.53 -15.74
N GLU A 71 14.03 0.91 -14.47
CA GLU A 71 14.30 2.30 -14.11
C GLU A 71 15.67 2.72 -14.68
N GLY A 72 15.72 3.89 -15.28
CA GLY A 72 16.88 4.38 -16.01
C GLY A 72 16.80 4.18 -17.52
N ASP A 73 15.93 3.30 -18.00
CA ASP A 73 15.77 3.08 -19.44
C ASP A 73 15.06 4.25 -20.11
N GLN A 74 15.31 4.41 -21.41
CA GLN A 74 14.57 5.34 -22.25
C GLN A 74 13.23 4.70 -22.62
N VAL A 75 12.15 5.50 -22.49
CA VAL A 75 10.81 5.08 -22.85
C VAL A 75 10.13 6.16 -23.69
N THR A 76 9.24 5.70 -24.58
CA THR A 76 8.43 6.62 -25.37
C THR A 76 6.99 6.55 -24.88
N VAL A 77 6.46 7.72 -24.52
CA VAL A 77 5.07 7.88 -24.08
C VAL A 77 4.21 8.19 -25.31
N PRO A 78 3.27 7.33 -25.67
CA PRO A 78 2.50 7.50 -26.90
C PRO A 78 1.54 8.69 -26.83
N VAL A 79 1.03 9.08 -28.00
CA VAL A 79 0.08 10.21 -28.13
C VAL A 79 -1.14 10.05 -27.22
N SER A 80 -1.69 8.85 -27.16
CA SER A 80 -2.93 8.58 -26.41
C SER A 80 -2.65 7.86 -25.07
N PHE A 81 -1.61 8.30 -24.36
CA PHE A 81 -1.28 7.67 -23.08
C PHE A 81 -2.36 7.98 -22.03
N ASP A 82 -2.53 7.02 -21.11
CA ASP A 82 -3.43 7.19 -19.96
C ASP A 82 -2.71 7.99 -18.88
N ALA A 83 -3.18 9.20 -18.62
CA ALA A 83 -2.57 10.11 -17.63
C ALA A 83 -2.69 9.60 -16.19
N GLN A 84 -3.58 8.63 -15.92
CA GLN A 84 -3.66 7.97 -14.62
C GLN A 84 -2.52 6.97 -14.44
N ARG A 85 -2.04 6.37 -15.53
CA ARG A 85 -0.99 5.36 -15.50
C ARG A 85 0.40 5.93 -15.65
N ILE A 86 0.54 7.03 -16.37
CA ILE A 86 1.84 7.65 -16.64
C ILE A 86 1.78 9.13 -16.30
N ARG A 87 2.70 9.59 -15.45
CA ARG A 87 2.87 10.99 -15.12
C ARG A 87 4.14 11.51 -15.77
N LEU A 88 4.02 12.57 -16.54
CA LEU A 88 5.17 13.26 -17.11
C LEU A 88 5.76 14.22 -16.07
N ILE A 89 7.07 14.19 -15.90
CA ILE A 89 7.79 15.04 -14.94
C ILE A 89 8.93 15.75 -15.63
N GLY A 90 9.47 16.79 -14.99
CA GLY A 90 10.56 17.56 -15.53
C GLY A 90 10.08 18.62 -16.53
N ASN A 91 10.88 18.87 -17.55
CA ASN A 91 10.57 19.89 -18.54
C ASN A 91 9.67 19.33 -19.64
N VAL A 92 8.36 19.37 -19.38
CA VAL A 92 7.35 18.85 -20.31
C VAL A 92 7.02 19.94 -21.32
N THR A 93 7.48 19.78 -22.57
CA THR A 93 7.24 20.71 -23.66
C THR A 93 6.74 19.98 -24.90
N GLY A 94 5.97 20.71 -25.72
CA GLY A 94 5.42 20.15 -26.96
C GLY A 94 4.29 19.15 -26.74
N GLN A 95 3.93 18.45 -27.78
CA GLN A 95 2.83 17.48 -27.81
C GLN A 95 3.40 16.05 -27.80
N PRO A 96 2.62 15.06 -27.29
CA PRO A 96 3.01 13.66 -27.42
C PRO A 96 3.21 13.26 -28.89
N PRO A 97 4.07 12.26 -29.19
CA PRO A 97 4.75 11.39 -28.24
C PRO A 97 5.94 12.08 -27.54
N HIS A 98 6.18 11.68 -26.30
CA HIS A 98 7.32 12.15 -25.53
C HIS A 98 8.31 11.00 -25.31
N THR A 99 9.60 11.29 -25.34
CA THR A 99 10.64 10.33 -25.03
C THR A 99 11.42 10.84 -23.82
N GLY A 100 11.63 9.98 -22.84
CA GLY A 100 12.35 10.35 -21.64
C GLY A 100 12.87 9.15 -20.88
N THR A 101 13.44 9.44 -19.72
CA THR A 101 14.01 8.41 -18.84
C THR A 101 12.98 7.94 -17.83
N LEU A 102 12.78 6.62 -17.74
CA LEU A 102 11.90 6.05 -16.73
C LEU A 102 12.54 6.20 -15.36
N ARG A 103 11.90 6.97 -14.47
CA ARG A 103 12.38 7.18 -13.10
C ARG A 103 11.72 6.23 -12.11
N HIS A 104 10.44 5.89 -12.31
CA HIS A 104 9.73 4.92 -11.51
C HIS A 104 8.74 4.19 -12.41
N HIS A 105 8.78 2.86 -12.34
CA HIS A 105 7.96 2.03 -13.24
C HIS A 105 6.47 2.00 -12.87
N GLY A 106 6.08 2.60 -11.74
CA GLY A 106 4.71 2.58 -11.25
C GLY A 106 4.31 1.23 -10.67
N TRP A 107 3.17 1.22 -9.99
CA TRP A 107 2.59 0.00 -9.44
C TRP A 107 1.12 -0.09 -9.84
N VAL A 108 0.71 -1.28 -10.22
CA VAL A 108 -0.70 -1.61 -10.48
C VAL A 108 -0.97 -2.98 -9.88
N THR A 109 -2.16 -3.18 -9.34
CA THR A 109 -2.58 -4.51 -8.94
C THR A 109 -3.43 -5.11 -10.05
N SER A 110 -3.00 -6.27 -10.55
CA SER A 110 -3.72 -6.98 -11.60
C SER A 110 -4.82 -7.85 -11.04
N GLU A 111 -4.73 -8.22 -9.77
CA GLU A 111 -5.70 -9.07 -9.13
C GLU A 111 -5.76 -8.77 -7.63
N VAL A 112 -6.98 -8.77 -7.09
CA VAL A 112 -7.25 -8.60 -5.66
C VAL A 112 -8.05 -9.80 -5.18
N LYS A 113 -7.52 -10.51 -4.16
CA LYS A 113 -8.18 -11.66 -3.56
C LYS A 113 -8.50 -11.39 -2.09
N PHE A 114 -9.10 -10.24 -1.83
CA PHE A 114 -9.41 -9.82 -0.47
C PHE A 114 -10.63 -10.56 0.06
N PRO A 115 -10.60 -11.09 1.31
CA PRO A 115 -11.73 -11.81 1.86
C PRO A 115 -12.91 -10.89 2.17
N VAL A 116 -14.10 -11.46 2.17
CA VAL A 116 -15.31 -10.74 2.58
C VAL A 116 -15.22 -10.46 4.09
N VAL A 117 -15.47 -9.21 4.47
CA VAL A 117 -15.45 -8.80 5.87
C VAL A 117 -16.70 -9.31 6.57
N SER A 118 -16.53 -10.02 7.71
CA SER A 118 -17.63 -10.55 8.48
C SER A 118 -18.56 -9.45 8.99
N PRO A 119 -19.88 -9.54 8.77
CA PRO A 119 -20.82 -8.57 9.32
C PRO A 119 -20.99 -8.67 10.84
N ALA A 120 -20.51 -9.74 11.45
CA ALA A 120 -20.64 -9.97 12.90
C ALA A 120 -19.60 -9.19 13.71
N MET A 121 -18.52 -8.70 13.07
CA MET A 121 -17.44 -8.01 13.76
C MET A 121 -17.49 -6.52 13.52
N ASP A 122 -17.08 -5.74 14.52
CA ASP A 122 -16.92 -4.29 14.36
C ASP A 122 -15.58 -4.02 13.66
N PRO A 123 -15.60 -3.52 12.41
CA PRO A 123 -14.37 -3.32 11.66
C PRO A 123 -13.47 -2.21 12.22
N ARG A 124 -13.98 -1.38 13.11
CA ARG A 124 -13.19 -0.29 13.75
C ARG A 124 -12.20 -0.83 14.76
N VAL A 125 -12.42 -2.05 15.28
CA VAL A 125 -11.46 -2.70 16.20
C VAL A 125 -10.37 -3.34 15.34
N LEU A 126 -9.24 -2.67 15.22
CA LEU A 126 -8.12 -3.13 14.38
C LEU A 126 -7.34 -4.25 15.07
N ALA A 127 -7.24 -4.20 16.39
CA ALA A 127 -6.63 -5.24 17.20
C ALA A 127 -7.25 -5.16 18.59
N PRO A 128 -7.54 -6.30 19.22
CA PRO A 128 -8.09 -6.27 20.58
C PRO A 128 -7.03 -5.85 21.59
N ALA A 129 -7.48 -5.29 22.71
CA ALA A 129 -6.61 -5.17 23.86
C ALA A 129 -6.32 -6.56 24.40
N GLU A 130 -5.10 -6.80 24.83
CA GLU A 130 -4.71 -8.07 25.40
C GLU A 130 -4.48 -7.89 26.91
N VAL A 131 -5.17 -8.73 27.70
CA VAL A 131 -5.05 -8.69 29.16
C VAL A 131 -4.61 -10.06 29.63
N GLU A 132 -3.42 -10.09 30.23
CA GLU A 132 -2.88 -11.33 30.77
C GLU A 132 -3.43 -11.57 32.17
N LEU A 133 -4.00 -12.75 32.39
CA LEU A 133 -4.56 -13.14 33.69
C LEU A 133 -3.51 -13.92 34.49
N ALA A 134 -3.48 -13.66 35.79
CA ALA A 134 -2.55 -14.32 36.69
C ALA A 134 -2.94 -15.79 36.96
#